data_fb86a8c77a87d8af6746de7d51e547d2
#
_entry.id   fb86a8c77a87d8af6746de7d51e547d2
#
_cell.length_a   1.000
_cell.length_b   1.000
_cell.length_c   1.000
_cell.angle_alpha   90.00
_cell.angle_beta   90.00
_cell.angle_gamma   90.00
#
_symmetry.space_group_name_H-M   'P 1'
#
loop_
_entity.id
_entity.type
_entity.pdbx_description
1 polymer ?
#
loop_
_entity_poly.entity_id
_entity_poly.type
_entity_poly.pdbx_seq_one_letter_code
_entity_poly.pdbx_strand_id
1 'polypeptide(L)'
;MAKYVVFSFDDGRADTFTNAFPILNKYGFAATVNITTDFINNPHTYKNFKSAGNMAMTWDEILTLQENGWEIASHAHTHINDGEDIKISLEELEKHGVKTDKIGFASPNSAVDRNNYARLKENLPAGVCYIRSGLQVKREGLLYAGLTFLNRRLKSKKLFYLLNSRCKLKLSPELTKAPILSVGISSDMSVENVVSLLKTLSENECYILMFHSILSEKEASQKVDSWWWDINKLESLCQWLCKQDEVKVITTKQLLMKKY
;
A
#
# COMPACT_ATOMS: atom_id res chain seq x y z
N MET A 1 -25.22 3.12 -2.97
CA MET A 1 -23.90 2.60 -3.44
C MET A 1 -22.84 2.96 -2.39
N ALA A 2 -21.68 2.30 -2.34
CA ALA A 2 -20.71 2.47 -1.25
C ALA A 2 -19.48 3.27 -1.69
N LYS A 3 -18.80 3.88 -0.71
CA LYS A 3 -17.46 4.45 -0.81
C LYS A 3 -16.45 3.40 -0.37
N TYR A 4 -15.21 3.45 -0.85
CA TYR A 4 -14.24 2.40 -0.57
C TYR A 4 -12.92 2.95 -0.05
N VAL A 5 -12.32 2.19 0.86
CA VAL A 5 -10.96 2.43 1.38
C VAL A 5 -10.20 1.11 1.31
N VAL A 6 -8.97 1.18 0.85
CA VAL A 6 -8.04 0.05 0.85
C VAL A 6 -6.85 0.42 1.71
N PHE A 7 -6.49 -0.44 2.66
CA PHE A 7 -5.19 -0.43 3.32
C PHE A 7 -4.22 -1.28 2.49
N SER A 8 -3.05 -0.75 2.15
CA SER A 8 -2.02 -1.44 1.39
C SER A 8 -0.67 -1.29 2.08
N PHE A 9 -0.07 -2.40 2.49
CA PHE A 9 1.21 -2.42 3.20
C PHE A 9 2.30 -2.94 2.26
N ASP A 10 3.44 -2.23 2.18
CA ASP A 10 4.53 -2.58 1.28
C ASP A 10 5.67 -3.30 2.02
N ASP A 11 6.51 -3.97 1.24
CA ASP A 11 7.74 -4.65 1.58
C ASP A 11 7.58 -6.05 2.22
N GLY A 12 6.53 -6.32 2.99
CA GLY A 12 6.41 -7.55 3.78
C GLY A 12 7.10 -7.45 5.15
N ARG A 13 7.02 -6.28 5.80
CA ARG A 13 7.64 -5.99 7.10
C ARG A 13 6.91 -6.69 8.24
N ALA A 14 7.64 -7.21 9.23
CA ALA A 14 7.09 -7.93 10.37
C ALA A 14 6.06 -7.12 11.18
N ASP A 15 6.23 -5.79 11.28
CA ASP A 15 5.28 -4.92 11.98
C ASP A 15 3.90 -4.81 11.29
N THR A 16 3.80 -5.19 10.02
CA THR A 16 2.49 -5.39 9.38
C THR A 16 1.71 -6.51 10.05
N PHE A 17 2.37 -7.62 10.40
CA PHE A 17 1.73 -8.74 11.10
C PHE A 17 1.57 -8.46 12.59
N THR A 18 2.64 -8.01 13.26
CA THR A 18 2.63 -7.86 14.72
C THR A 18 1.82 -6.66 15.23
N ASN A 19 1.75 -5.58 14.45
CA ASN A 19 1.12 -4.32 14.87
C ASN A 19 -0.14 -3.98 14.07
N ALA A 20 -0.09 -4.05 12.72
CA ALA A 20 -1.24 -3.64 11.90
C ALA A 20 -2.35 -4.69 11.87
N PHE A 21 -2.01 -5.97 11.67
CA PHE A 21 -3.00 -7.04 11.55
C PHE A 21 -3.93 -7.17 12.75
N PRO A 22 -3.46 -7.18 14.02
CA PRO A 22 -4.36 -7.26 15.18
C PRO A 22 -5.34 -6.08 15.26
N ILE A 23 -4.89 -4.87 14.88
CA ILE A 23 -5.75 -3.69 14.86
C ILE A 23 -6.83 -3.84 13.79
N LEU A 24 -6.45 -4.11 12.54
CA LEU A 24 -7.42 -4.23 11.46
C LEU A 24 -8.42 -5.37 11.73
N ASN A 25 -7.92 -6.53 12.20
CA ASN A 25 -8.75 -7.69 12.53
C ASN A 25 -9.79 -7.39 13.61
N LYS A 26 -9.44 -6.60 14.63
CA LYS A 26 -10.37 -6.14 15.68
C LYS A 26 -11.60 -5.42 15.11
N TYR A 27 -11.43 -4.71 13.96
CA TYR A 27 -12.52 -3.99 13.29
C TYR A 27 -13.11 -4.77 12.10
N GLY A 28 -12.70 -6.01 11.89
CA GLY A 28 -13.16 -6.84 10.76
C GLY A 28 -12.66 -6.33 9.40
N PHE A 29 -11.52 -5.62 9.37
CA PHE A 29 -10.93 -5.08 8.16
C PHE A 29 -9.84 -6.00 7.63
N ALA A 30 -9.89 -6.29 6.33
CA ALA A 30 -8.81 -6.92 5.59
C ALA A 30 -8.03 -5.87 4.79
N ALA A 31 -6.77 -6.16 4.49
CA ALA A 31 -5.89 -5.29 3.74
C ALA A 31 -5.19 -6.03 2.60
N THR A 32 -4.45 -5.31 1.77
CA THR A 32 -3.51 -5.85 0.79
C THR A 32 -2.10 -5.73 1.37
N VAL A 33 -1.32 -6.81 1.35
CA VAL A 33 0.11 -6.77 1.65
C VAL A 33 0.93 -7.13 0.42
N ASN A 34 1.93 -6.32 0.12
CA ASN A 34 2.77 -6.43 -1.07
C ASN A 34 4.16 -6.95 -0.64
N ILE A 35 4.52 -8.13 -1.10
CA ILE A 35 5.66 -8.89 -0.60
C ILE A 35 6.87 -8.75 -1.52
N THR A 36 8.00 -8.32 -0.95
CA THR A 36 9.33 -8.44 -1.56
C THR A 36 9.94 -9.77 -1.12
N THR A 37 9.92 -10.76 -2.01
CA THR A 37 10.19 -12.16 -1.61
C THR A 37 11.64 -12.43 -1.21
N ASP A 38 12.63 -11.71 -1.77
CA ASP A 38 14.01 -11.79 -1.32
C ASP A 38 14.19 -11.26 0.11
N PHE A 39 13.42 -10.24 0.50
CA PHE A 39 13.42 -9.75 1.89
C PHE A 39 12.88 -10.79 2.88
N ILE A 40 11.84 -11.55 2.48
CA ILE A 40 11.31 -12.64 3.32
C ILE A 40 12.33 -13.77 3.46
N ASN A 41 12.97 -14.16 2.35
CA ASN A 41 13.93 -15.25 2.34
C ASN A 41 15.27 -14.90 3.03
N ASN A 42 15.68 -13.63 2.93
CA ASN A 42 16.99 -13.16 3.37
C ASN A 42 16.94 -11.89 4.24
N PRO A 43 16.15 -11.85 5.34
CA PRO A 43 15.86 -10.62 6.08
C PRO A 43 17.10 -9.93 6.67
N HIS A 44 18.14 -10.69 7.02
CA HIS A 44 19.36 -10.16 7.65
C HIS A 44 20.37 -9.60 6.63
N THR A 45 20.31 -10.03 5.38
CA THR A 45 21.26 -9.62 4.33
C THR A 45 20.65 -8.61 3.37
N TYR A 46 19.35 -8.42 3.40
CA TYR A 46 18.65 -7.50 2.53
C TYR A 46 18.97 -6.03 2.85
N LYS A 47 19.61 -5.34 1.90
CA LYS A 47 20.19 -3.99 2.13
C LYS A 47 19.27 -2.85 1.71
N ASN A 48 18.15 -3.14 1.03
CA ASN A 48 17.30 -2.10 0.44
C ASN A 48 16.42 -1.39 1.48
N PHE A 49 16.06 -2.06 2.58
CA PHE A 49 15.25 -1.47 3.64
C PHE A 49 16.11 -1.10 4.84
N LYS A 50 16.38 0.20 4.97
CA LYS A 50 17.24 0.76 6.02
C LYS A 50 16.43 1.13 7.26
N SER A 51 15.82 0.17 7.91
CA SER A 51 15.21 0.40 9.23
C SER A 51 15.89 -0.43 10.31
N ALA A 52 16.09 0.13 11.49
CA ALA A 52 16.61 -0.62 12.62
C ALA A 52 15.66 -1.78 12.95
N GLY A 53 16.20 -2.97 13.10
CA GLY A 53 15.42 -4.18 13.30
C GLY A 53 14.55 -4.55 12.10
N ASN A 54 15.02 -4.29 10.89
CA ASN A 54 14.40 -4.63 9.60
C ASN A 54 14.04 -6.11 9.54
N MET A 55 12.97 -6.45 10.23
CA MET A 55 12.46 -7.81 10.28
C MET A 55 11.40 -7.96 9.21
N ALA A 56 11.57 -8.98 8.37
CA ALA A 56 10.53 -9.44 7.47
C ALA A 56 9.50 -10.28 8.24
N MET A 57 8.30 -10.36 7.70
CA MET A 57 7.38 -11.44 8.07
C MET A 57 7.99 -12.80 7.73
N THR A 58 7.51 -13.84 8.39
CA THR A 58 7.72 -15.22 8.00
C THR A 58 6.67 -15.65 6.97
N TRP A 59 6.94 -16.74 6.24
CA TRP A 59 5.95 -17.33 5.33
C TRP A 59 4.67 -17.76 6.04
N ASP A 60 4.78 -18.29 7.26
CA ASP A 60 3.61 -18.70 8.08
C ASP A 60 2.74 -17.48 8.45
N GLU A 61 3.35 -16.34 8.77
CA GLU A 61 2.63 -15.10 9.03
C GLU A 61 1.92 -14.59 7.76
N ILE A 62 2.56 -14.67 6.59
CA ILE A 62 1.96 -14.29 5.30
C ILE A 62 0.75 -15.19 4.99
N LEU A 63 0.87 -16.50 5.18
CA LEU A 63 -0.23 -17.44 4.98
C LEU A 63 -1.37 -17.21 5.98
N THR A 64 -1.04 -16.87 7.24
CA THR A 64 -2.03 -16.48 8.24
C THR A 64 -2.82 -15.25 7.80
N LEU A 65 -2.17 -14.24 7.22
CA LEU A 65 -2.87 -13.09 6.64
C LEU A 65 -3.82 -13.51 5.52
N GLN A 66 -3.36 -14.38 4.60
CA GLN A 66 -4.19 -14.90 3.50
C GLN A 66 -5.43 -15.64 4.01
N GLU A 67 -5.29 -16.49 5.03
CA GLU A 67 -6.37 -17.23 5.66
C GLU A 67 -7.40 -16.31 6.34
N ASN A 68 -6.96 -15.15 6.84
CA ASN A 68 -7.81 -14.11 7.40
C ASN A 68 -8.35 -13.12 6.37
N GLY A 69 -8.31 -13.48 5.08
CA GLY A 69 -8.94 -12.71 4.00
C GLY A 69 -8.13 -11.53 3.49
N TRP A 70 -6.88 -11.36 3.94
CA TRP A 70 -5.99 -10.36 3.36
C TRP A 70 -5.56 -10.80 1.96
N GLU A 71 -5.36 -9.82 1.11
CA GLU A 71 -4.76 -10.02 -0.21
C GLU A 71 -3.25 -10.03 -0.08
N ILE A 72 -2.61 -11.09 -0.58
CA ILE A 72 -1.17 -11.13 -0.80
C ILE A 72 -0.90 -10.74 -2.25
N ALA A 73 -0.04 -9.74 -2.44
CA ALA A 73 0.36 -9.21 -3.75
C ALA A 73 1.90 -9.17 -3.86
N SER A 74 2.41 -9.12 -5.08
CA SER A 74 3.86 -9.03 -5.32
C SER A 74 4.35 -7.59 -5.16
N HIS A 75 5.55 -7.43 -4.57
CA HIS A 75 6.35 -6.22 -4.59
C HIS A 75 7.72 -6.46 -5.24
N ALA A 76 7.74 -7.38 -6.22
CA ALA A 76 8.91 -7.93 -6.90
C ALA A 76 9.77 -8.85 -6.00
N HIS A 77 10.76 -9.52 -6.58
CA HIS A 77 11.69 -10.36 -5.81
C HIS A 77 12.74 -9.51 -5.10
N THR A 78 13.49 -8.72 -5.85
CA THR A 78 14.57 -7.85 -5.33
C THR A 78 14.21 -6.37 -5.27
N HIS A 79 12.90 -6.04 -5.25
CA HIS A 79 12.38 -4.67 -5.23
C HIS A 79 12.71 -3.88 -6.52
N ILE A 80 12.63 -4.54 -7.70
CA ILE A 80 12.90 -3.96 -9.01
C ILE A 80 11.67 -4.09 -9.90
N ASN A 81 11.37 -3.04 -10.70
CA ASN A 81 10.26 -3.03 -11.65
C ASN A 81 10.69 -3.67 -12.99
N ASP A 82 10.93 -4.97 -12.98
CA ASP A 82 11.32 -5.78 -14.11
C ASP A 82 10.46 -7.04 -14.20
N GLY A 83 10.11 -7.46 -15.43
CA GLY A 83 9.21 -8.60 -15.64
C GLY A 83 9.75 -9.92 -15.11
N GLU A 84 11.07 -10.17 -15.25
CA GLU A 84 11.70 -11.40 -14.76
C GLU A 84 11.79 -11.38 -13.22
N ASP A 85 12.12 -10.24 -12.61
CA ASP A 85 12.15 -10.10 -11.15
C ASP A 85 10.76 -10.30 -10.53
N ILE A 86 9.72 -9.82 -11.21
CA ILE A 86 8.32 -10.04 -10.81
C ILE A 86 7.96 -11.52 -10.95
N LYS A 87 8.37 -12.18 -12.05
CA LYS A 87 8.12 -13.61 -12.26
C LYS A 87 8.74 -14.47 -11.17
N ILE A 88 10.00 -14.22 -10.81
CA ILE A 88 10.68 -14.90 -9.69
C ILE A 88 9.88 -14.68 -8.38
N SER A 89 9.40 -13.47 -8.14
CA SER A 89 8.55 -13.20 -6.98
C SER A 89 7.27 -14.04 -6.97
N LEU A 90 6.60 -14.21 -8.12
CA LEU A 90 5.39 -15.03 -8.21
C LEU A 90 5.68 -16.52 -7.98
N GLU A 91 6.77 -17.03 -8.52
CA GLU A 91 7.22 -18.41 -8.32
C GLU A 91 7.53 -18.70 -6.83
N GLU A 92 8.19 -17.77 -6.13
CA GLU A 92 8.45 -17.88 -4.71
C GLU A 92 7.15 -17.82 -3.89
N LEU A 93 6.24 -16.91 -4.21
CA LEU A 93 4.92 -16.82 -3.55
C LEU A 93 4.13 -18.13 -3.72
N GLU A 94 4.07 -18.69 -4.93
CA GLU A 94 3.36 -19.93 -5.23
C GLU A 94 3.99 -21.14 -4.52
N LYS A 95 5.30 -21.25 -4.54
CA LYS A 95 6.08 -22.27 -3.84
C LYS A 95 5.76 -22.33 -2.35
N HIS A 96 5.46 -21.18 -1.74
CA HIS A 96 5.08 -21.07 -0.34
C HIS A 96 3.56 -21.06 -0.10
N GLY A 97 2.74 -21.42 -1.08
CA GLY A 97 1.29 -21.63 -0.92
C GLY A 97 0.42 -20.39 -1.10
N VAL A 98 0.98 -19.29 -1.57
CA VAL A 98 0.20 -18.10 -1.93
C VAL A 98 -0.50 -18.32 -3.27
N LYS A 99 -1.77 -17.92 -3.38
CA LYS A 99 -2.55 -18.03 -4.63
C LYS A 99 -2.17 -16.93 -5.61
N THR A 100 -1.57 -17.31 -6.73
CA THR A 100 -1.03 -16.39 -7.74
C THR A 100 -1.84 -16.26 -9.04
N ASP A 101 -2.94 -17.00 -9.19
CA ASP A 101 -3.81 -17.02 -10.38
C ASP A 101 -4.39 -15.64 -10.79
N LYS A 102 -4.61 -14.78 -9.81
CA LYS A 102 -5.01 -13.37 -9.97
C LYS A 102 -4.34 -12.56 -8.89
N ILE A 103 -3.11 -12.14 -9.13
CA ILE A 103 -2.29 -11.44 -8.15
C ILE A 103 -2.10 -9.97 -8.53
N GLY A 104 -2.00 -9.11 -7.54
CA GLY A 104 -1.61 -7.72 -7.73
C GLY A 104 -0.10 -7.55 -7.78
N PHE A 105 0.35 -6.48 -8.42
CA PHE A 105 1.73 -6.02 -8.35
C PHE A 105 1.77 -4.58 -7.83
N ALA A 106 2.48 -4.35 -6.75
CA ALA A 106 2.82 -3.02 -6.26
C ALA A 106 4.19 -2.61 -6.80
N SER A 107 4.24 -1.46 -7.45
CA SER A 107 5.49 -0.98 -8.08
C SER A 107 6.49 -0.49 -7.01
N PRO A 108 7.66 -1.14 -6.88
CA PRO A 108 8.77 -0.64 -6.07
C PRO A 108 9.08 0.83 -6.33
N ASN A 109 9.29 1.58 -5.23
CA ASN A 109 9.55 3.02 -5.27
C ASN A 109 8.48 3.84 -6.01
N SER A 110 7.28 3.32 -6.20
CA SER A 110 6.23 3.96 -7.02
C SER A 110 6.75 4.36 -8.41
N ALA A 111 7.62 3.55 -9.02
CA ALA A 111 8.37 3.93 -10.22
C ALA A 111 7.57 3.78 -11.51
N VAL A 112 6.43 3.10 -11.48
CA VAL A 112 5.55 2.95 -12.63
C VAL A 112 4.60 4.14 -12.73
N ASP A 113 4.61 4.81 -13.88
CA ASP A 113 3.72 5.88 -14.26
C ASP A 113 3.05 5.59 -15.62
N ARG A 114 2.27 6.52 -16.14
CA ARG A 114 1.58 6.34 -17.43
C ARG A 114 2.53 6.16 -18.62
N ASN A 115 3.76 6.68 -18.54
CA ASN A 115 4.71 6.66 -19.65
C ASN A 115 5.40 5.28 -19.80
N ASN A 116 5.65 4.60 -18.67
CA ASN A 116 6.32 3.31 -18.66
C ASN A 116 5.38 2.11 -18.39
N TYR A 117 4.11 2.38 -18.07
CA TYR A 117 3.11 1.37 -17.76
C TYR A 117 2.93 0.33 -18.88
N ALA A 118 2.77 0.79 -20.13
CA ALA A 118 2.53 -0.10 -21.26
C ALA A 118 3.68 -1.08 -21.43
N ARG A 119 4.93 -0.57 -21.43
CA ARG A 119 6.14 -1.39 -21.56
C ARG A 119 6.27 -2.43 -20.43
N LEU A 120 5.99 -2.06 -19.19
CA LEU A 120 6.03 -3.03 -18.09
C LEU A 120 4.91 -4.05 -18.25
N LYS A 121 3.70 -3.62 -18.57
CA LYS A 121 2.54 -4.50 -18.73
C LYS A 121 2.72 -5.58 -19.78
N GLU A 122 3.40 -5.28 -20.88
CA GLU A 122 3.73 -6.24 -21.93
C GLU A 122 4.68 -7.36 -21.47
N ASN A 123 5.48 -7.08 -20.41
CA ASN A 123 6.46 -8.02 -19.88
C ASN A 123 6.03 -8.62 -18.52
N LEU A 124 4.79 -8.38 -18.08
CA LEU A 124 4.31 -8.96 -16.83
C LEU A 124 4.02 -10.46 -17.00
N PRO A 125 4.32 -11.26 -15.98
CA PRO A 125 3.89 -12.65 -15.90
C PRO A 125 2.37 -12.79 -16.01
N ALA A 126 1.92 -13.90 -16.58
CA ALA A 126 0.50 -14.27 -16.53
C ALA A 126 0.02 -14.33 -15.08
N GLY A 127 -1.21 -13.88 -14.82
CA GLY A 127 -1.76 -13.84 -13.47
C GLY A 127 -1.72 -12.47 -12.82
N VAL A 128 -0.79 -11.57 -13.21
CA VAL A 128 -0.80 -10.18 -12.68
C VAL A 128 -1.99 -9.41 -13.26
N CYS A 129 -2.93 -9.06 -12.38
CA CYS A 129 -4.20 -8.45 -12.79
C CYS A 129 -4.26 -6.93 -12.63
N TYR A 130 -3.35 -6.33 -11.88
CA TYR A 130 -3.21 -4.87 -11.75
C TYR A 130 -1.80 -4.45 -11.36
N ILE A 131 -1.47 -3.19 -11.63
CA ILE A 131 -0.26 -2.52 -11.12
C ILE A 131 -0.70 -1.36 -10.23
N ARG A 132 -0.30 -1.38 -8.95
CA ARG A 132 -0.43 -0.24 -8.05
C ARG A 132 0.86 0.56 -8.04
N SER A 133 0.73 1.87 -8.03
CA SER A 133 1.84 2.81 -7.90
C SER A 133 1.46 3.97 -6.97
N GLY A 134 2.34 4.93 -6.78
CA GLY A 134 2.07 6.14 -6.01
C GLY A 134 2.57 7.39 -6.75
N LEU A 135 2.33 8.56 -6.17
CA LEU A 135 2.88 9.81 -6.69
C LEU A 135 4.34 9.96 -6.22
N GLN A 136 5.24 10.18 -7.17
CA GLN A 136 6.64 10.46 -6.87
C GLN A 136 6.92 11.97 -6.95
N VAL A 137 7.34 12.57 -5.84
CA VAL A 137 7.67 14.02 -5.76
C VAL A 137 8.65 14.44 -6.86
N LYS A 138 9.66 13.63 -7.16
CA LYS A 138 10.65 13.92 -8.21
C LYS A 138 10.07 14.01 -9.63
N ARG A 139 8.97 13.31 -9.90
CA ARG A 139 8.33 13.27 -11.22
C ARG A 139 7.22 14.30 -11.38
N GLU A 140 6.63 14.73 -10.27
CA GLU A 140 5.53 15.70 -10.28
C GLU A 140 6.00 17.15 -10.45
N GLY A 141 7.33 17.39 -10.48
CA GLY A 141 7.93 18.68 -10.73
C GLY A 141 8.16 19.55 -9.49
N LEU A 142 8.84 20.68 -9.71
CA LEU A 142 9.31 21.58 -8.62
C LEU A 142 8.16 22.16 -7.80
N LEU A 143 7.03 22.50 -8.43
CA LEU A 143 5.86 23.03 -7.73
C LEU A 143 5.29 22.02 -6.74
N TYR A 144 5.15 20.77 -7.16
CA TYR A 144 4.67 19.69 -6.29
C TYR A 144 5.65 19.41 -5.14
N ALA A 145 6.95 19.44 -5.42
CA ALA A 145 8.00 19.31 -4.40
C ALA A 145 7.92 20.43 -3.37
N GLY A 146 7.77 21.68 -3.82
CA GLY A 146 7.61 22.85 -2.96
C GLY A 146 6.35 22.80 -2.09
N LEU A 147 5.22 22.42 -2.68
CA LEU A 147 3.96 22.23 -1.93
C LEU A 147 4.05 21.08 -0.92
N THR A 148 4.74 19.99 -1.25
CA THR A 148 4.98 18.87 -0.33
C THR A 148 5.82 19.32 0.85
N PHE A 149 6.91 20.06 0.60
CA PHE A 149 7.75 20.64 1.66
C PHE A 149 6.95 21.58 2.57
N LEU A 150 6.14 22.47 1.97
CA LEU A 150 5.29 23.40 2.71
C LEU A 150 4.26 22.66 3.56
N ASN A 151 3.64 21.60 3.01
CA ASN A 151 2.65 20.80 3.73
C ASN A 151 3.23 20.09 4.96
N ARG A 152 4.46 19.58 4.86
CA ARG A 152 5.17 18.97 5.99
C ARG A 152 5.33 19.95 7.16
N ARG A 153 5.57 21.23 6.87
CA ARG A 153 5.70 22.28 7.89
C ARG A 153 4.37 22.76 8.46
N LEU A 154 3.40 23.04 7.57
CA LEU A 154 2.11 23.61 7.94
C LEU A 154 1.08 22.59 8.38
N LYS A 155 1.27 21.32 8.04
CA LYS A 155 0.31 20.20 8.29
C LYS A 155 -1.12 20.56 7.84
N SER A 156 -1.22 21.29 6.72
CA SER A 156 -2.46 21.85 6.21
C SER A 156 -3.34 20.79 5.54
N LYS A 157 -4.57 20.61 6.02
CA LYS A 157 -5.57 19.71 5.40
C LYS A 157 -5.82 20.05 3.92
N LYS A 158 -5.85 21.36 3.58
CA LYS A 158 -6.07 21.81 2.20
C LYS A 158 -4.89 21.43 1.28
N LEU A 159 -3.65 21.65 1.73
CA LEU A 159 -2.47 21.24 0.97
C LEU A 159 -2.37 19.71 0.86
N PHE A 160 -2.65 18.99 1.93
CA PHE A 160 -2.68 17.53 1.90
C PHE A 160 -3.69 17.02 0.87
N TYR A 161 -4.91 17.58 0.85
CA TYR A 161 -5.91 17.25 -0.15
C TYR A 161 -5.43 17.57 -1.56
N LEU A 162 -4.90 18.77 -1.81
CA LEU A 162 -4.42 19.19 -3.13
C LEU A 162 -3.36 18.21 -3.68
N LEU A 163 -2.42 17.78 -2.82
CA LEU A 163 -1.34 16.87 -3.18
C LEU A 163 -1.83 15.46 -3.48
N ASN A 164 -2.87 14.98 -2.79
CA ASN A 164 -3.30 13.59 -2.82
C ASN A 164 -4.64 13.34 -3.54
N SER A 165 -5.40 14.38 -3.88
CA SER A 165 -6.70 14.25 -4.56
C SER A 165 -6.61 13.50 -5.89
N ARG A 166 -5.48 13.56 -6.58
CA ARG A 166 -5.20 12.83 -7.83
C ARG A 166 -5.14 11.31 -7.65
N CYS A 167 -4.94 10.84 -6.40
CA CYS A 167 -4.98 9.40 -6.07
C CYS A 167 -6.41 8.89 -5.85
N LYS A 168 -7.42 9.77 -5.93
CA LYS A 168 -8.81 9.36 -5.85
C LYS A 168 -9.19 8.55 -7.09
N LEU A 169 -9.61 7.33 -6.88
CA LEU A 169 -9.99 6.39 -7.91
C LEU A 169 -11.50 6.43 -8.11
N LYS A 170 -11.94 6.57 -9.35
CA LYS A 170 -13.32 6.31 -9.74
C LYS A 170 -13.40 4.89 -10.27
N LEU A 171 -14.26 4.08 -9.67
CA LEU A 171 -14.40 2.69 -10.07
C LEU A 171 -15.03 2.58 -11.46
N SER A 172 -14.37 1.86 -12.34
CA SER A 172 -14.82 1.62 -13.71
C SER A 172 -14.10 0.38 -14.28
N PRO A 173 -14.61 -0.24 -15.37
CA PRO A 173 -13.90 -1.33 -16.06
C PRO A 173 -12.52 -0.92 -16.61
N GLU A 174 -12.28 0.39 -16.75
CA GLU A 174 -11.04 0.94 -17.29
C GLU A 174 -9.93 1.11 -16.22
N LEU A 175 -10.24 0.87 -14.94
CA LEU A 175 -9.34 1.17 -13.82
C LEU A 175 -7.95 0.50 -13.96
N THR A 176 -7.88 -0.68 -14.56
CA THR A 176 -6.63 -1.43 -14.79
C THR A 176 -5.95 -1.11 -16.11
N LYS A 177 -6.40 -0.13 -16.88
CA LYS A 177 -5.72 0.34 -18.10
C LYS A 177 -4.56 1.32 -17.83
N ALA A 178 -4.38 1.72 -16.58
CA ALA A 178 -3.30 2.60 -16.11
C ALA A 178 -2.85 2.13 -14.72
N PRO A 179 -1.71 2.64 -14.20
CA PRO A 179 -1.32 2.38 -12.81
C PRO A 179 -2.40 2.89 -11.85
N ILE A 180 -2.77 2.04 -10.90
CA ILE A 180 -3.71 2.40 -9.83
C ILE A 180 -2.93 3.22 -8.79
N LEU A 181 -3.31 4.47 -8.56
CA LEU A 181 -2.58 5.35 -7.68
C LEU A 181 -2.97 5.15 -6.21
N SER A 182 -1.98 5.22 -5.32
CA SER A 182 -2.13 5.16 -3.87
C SER A 182 -1.58 6.41 -3.19
N VAL A 183 -2.13 6.73 -2.03
CA VAL A 183 -1.66 7.80 -1.14
C VAL A 183 -0.62 7.22 -0.19
N GLY A 184 0.64 7.66 -0.31
CA GLY A 184 1.68 7.26 0.64
C GLY A 184 1.46 7.90 2.01
N ILE A 185 1.43 7.09 3.05
CA ILE A 185 1.26 7.54 4.43
C ILE A 185 2.62 7.51 5.14
N SER A 186 3.01 8.64 5.71
CA SER A 186 4.29 8.83 6.39
C SER A 186 4.11 9.43 7.79
N SER A 187 5.16 9.40 8.59
CA SER A 187 5.13 9.76 10.02
C SER A 187 4.62 11.18 10.31
N ASP A 188 4.82 12.11 9.38
CA ASP A 188 4.38 13.51 9.48
C ASP A 188 2.89 13.72 9.23
N MET A 189 2.15 12.69 8.79
CA MET A 189 0.72 12.79 8.53
C MET A 189 -0.10 12.52 9.79
N SER A 190 -1.15 13.34 9.99
CA SER A 190 -2.10 13.14 11.08
C SER A 190 -3.31 12.32 10.62
N VAL A 191 -4.05 11.75 11.58
CA VAL A 191 -5.33 11.07 11.32
C VAL A 191 -6.32 12.02 10.66
N GLU A 192 -6.38 13.28 11.11
CA GLU A 192 -7.30 14.30 10.59
C GLU A 192 -7.02 14.63 9.12
N ASN A 193 -5.75 14.59 8.70
CA ASN A 193 -5.37 14.76 7.29
C ASN A 193 -5.97 13.62 6.46
N VAL A 194 -5.76 12.37 6.87
CA VAL A 194 -6.28 11.19 6.17
C VAL A 194 -7.81 11.21 6.17
N VAL A 195 -8.45 11.43 7.32
CA VAL A 195 -9.91 11.52 7.44
C VAL A 195 -10.48 12.63 6.54
N SER A 196 -9.82 13.80 6.47
CA SER A 196 -10.27 14.90 5.61
C SER A 196 -10.26 14.51 4.14
N LEU A 197 -9.28 13.70 3.71
CA LEU A 197 -9.21 13.16 2.36
C LEU A 197 -10.34 12.15 2.11
N LEU A 198 -10.54 11.20 3.04
CA LEU A 198 -11.58 10.18 2.91
C LEU A 198 -13.00 10.75 2.89
N LYS A 199 -13.24 11.86 3.61
CA LYS A 199 -14.53 12.59 3.56
C LYS A 199 -14.88 13.15 2.19
N THR A 200 -13.92 13.27 1.27
CA THR A 200 -14.17 13.72 -0.10
C THR A 200 -14.63 12.62 -1.05
N LEU A 201 -14.69 11.37 -0.58
CA LEU A 201 -15.20 10.25 -1.38
C LEU A 201 -16.69 10.41 -1.66
N SER A 202 -17.05 10.21 -2.91
CA SER A 202 -18.40 10.00 -3.38
C SER A 202 -18.66 8.51 -3.59
N GLU A 203 -19.90 8.14 -3.95
CA GLU A 203 -20.25 6.76 -4.30
C GLU A 203 -19.38 6.24 -5.46
N ASN A 204 -18.98 4.98 -5.37
CA ASN A 204 -18.09 4.31 -6.32
C ASN A 204 -16.71 4.98 -6.47
N GLU A 205 -16.27 5.69 -5.45
CA GLU A 205 -14.89 6.21 -5.36
C GLU A 205 -14.09 5.49 -4.27
N CYS A 206 -12.77 5.47 -4.43
CA CYS A 206 -11.84 4.81 -3.53
C CYS A 206 -10.57 5.63 -3.31
N TYR A 207 -9.99 5.52 -2.10
CA TYR A 207 -8.57 5.78 -1.86
C TYR A 207 -7.87 4.49 -1.41
N ILE A 208 -6.70 4.24 -1.98
CA ILE A 208 -5.74 3.24 -1.48
C ILE A 208 -4.74 3.98 -0.60
N LEU A 209 -4.68 3.65 0.66
CA LEU A 209 -3.73 4.18 1.65
C LEU A 209 -2.53 3.23 1.71
N MET A 210 -1.36 3.70 1.28
CA MET A 210 -0.13 2.91 1.23
C MET A 210 0.71 3.19 2.47
N PHE A 211 1.01 2.14 3.19
CA PHE A 211 1.84 2.13 4.39
C PHE A 211 3.09 1.27 4.17
N HIS A 212 4.12 1.52 4.96
CA HIS A 212 5.26 0.61 5.13
C HIS A 212 5.24 0.06 6.55
N SER A 213 5.84 0.75 7.52
CA SER A 213 5.85 0.30 8.91
C SER A 213 4.74 0.92 9.76
N ILE A 214 4.17 0.12 10.66
CA ILE A 214 3.26 0.56 11.73
C ILE A 214 3.98 0.36 13.07
N LEU A 215 4.35 1.45 13.73
CA LEU A 215 5.25 1.43 14.89
C LEU A 215 4.72 2.31 16.01
N SER A 216 5.08 1.98 17.25
CA SER A 216 5.03 2.94 18.35
C SER A 216 6.15 3.98 18.20
N GLU A 217 6.01 5.15 18.83
CA GLU A 217 7.08 6.17 18.85
C GLU A 217 8.40 5.61 19.41
N LYS A 218 8.33 4.70 20.39
CA LYS A 218 9.49 4.03 20.98
C LYS A 218 10.21 3.16 19.94
N GLU A 219 9.50 2.35 19.19
CA GLU A 219 10.06 1.53 18.11
C GLU A 219 10.62 2.42 16.99
N ALA A 220 9.90 3.45 16.60
CA ALA A 220 10.29 4.39 15.55
C ALA A 220 11.57 5.17 15.92
N SER A 221 11.82 5.46 17.20
CA SER A 221 13.06 6.12 17.63
C SER A 221 14.32 5.32 17.33
N GLN A 222 14.20 4.01 17.11
CA GLN A 222 15.28 3.10 16.74
C GLN A 222 15.40 2.89 15.21
N LYS A 223 14.53 3.51 14.42
CA LYS A 223 14.45 3.39 12.96
C LYS A 223 15.07 4.61 12.27
N VAL A 224 15.59 4.39 11.08
CA VAL A 224 16.22 5.44 10.27
C VAL A 224 15.31 5.95 9.16
N ASP A 225 14.31 5.16 8.79
CA ASP A 225 13.42 5.43 7.67
C ASP A 225 12.20 6.23 8.14
N SER A 226 11.74 7.17 7.35
CA SER A 226 10.58 8.03 7.63
C SER A 226 9.24 7.43 7.20
N TRP A 227 9.25 6.28 6.55
CA TRP A 227 8.07 5.60 6.03
C TRP A 227 7.42 4.70 7.08
N TRP A 228 7.01 5.30 8.20
CA TRP A 228 6.26 4.63 9.25
C TRP A 228 5.06 5.48 9.66
N TRP A 229 4.06 4.86 10.23
CA TRP A 229 2.93 5.54 10.86
C TRP A 229 2.70 5.01 12.26
N ASP A 230 2.21 5.88 13.14
CA ASP A 230 2.02 5.55 14.55
C ASP A 230 0.87 4.55 14.73
N ILE A 231 1.08 3.55 15.57
CA ILE A 231 0.11 2.48 15.87
C ILE A 231 -1.22 3.03 16.41
N ASN A 232 -1.17 4.09 17.26
CA ASN A 232 -2.38 4.70 17.80
C ASN A 232 -3.12 5.53 16.75
N LYS A 233 -2.40 6.08 15.78
CA LYS A 233 -3.02 6.74 14.62
C LYS A 233 -3.77 5.74 13.75
N LEU A 234 -3.19 4.54 13.51
CA LEU A 234 -3.87 3.47 12.78
C LEU A 234 -5.14 3.03 13.49
N GLU A 235 -5.07 2.77 14.80
CA GLU A 235 -6.22 2.43 15.64
C GLU A 235 -7.31 3.51 15.55
N SER A 236 -6.93 4.79 15.67
CA SER A 236 -7.85 5.93 15.58
C SER A 236 -8.52 6.04 14.22
N LEU A 237 -7.80 5.75 13.14
CA LEU A 237 -8.37 5.72 11.78
C LEU A 237 -9.37 4.57 11.65
N CYS A 238 -9.05 3.37 12.14
CA CYS A 238 -9.95 2.21 12.13
C CYS A 238 -11.22 2.49 12.95
N GLN A 239 -11.10 3.11 14.13
CA GLN A 239 -12.25 3.54 14.95
C GLN A 239 -13.15 4.53 14.22
N TRP A 240 -12.55 5.47 13.47
CA TRP A 240 -13.34 6.41 12.67
C TRP A 240 -14.04 5.71 11.51
N LEU A 241 -13.34 4.84 10.76
CA LEU A 241 -13.90 4.08 9.63
C LEU A 241 -15.06 3.16 10.05
N CYS A 242 -14.93 2.49 11.19
CA CYS A 242 -15.97 1.60 11.73
C CYS A 242 -17.31 2.31 11.99
N LYS A 243 -17.29 3.64 12.15
CA LYS A 243 -18.48 4.48 12.36
C LYS A 243 -19.08 5.04 11.07
N GLN A 244 -18.53 4.69 9.89
CA GLN A 244 -18.99 5.20 8.59
C GLN A 244 -19.72 4.09 7.83
N ASP A 245 -21.03 4.01 7.97
CA ASP A 245 -21.86 2.93 7.37
C ASP A 245 -21.73 2.84 5.85
N GLU A 246 -21.53 3.98 5.18
CA GLU A 246 -21.36 4.05 3.73
C GLU A 246 -19.95 3.72 3.23
N VAL A 247 -18.95 3.59 4.10
CA VAL A 247 -17.57 3.29 3.73
C VAL A 247 -17.27 1.81 3.96
N LYS A 248 -16.77 1.15 2.92
CA LYS A 248 -16.32 -0.25 3.00
C LYS A 248 -14.81 -0.33 2.91
N VAL A 249 -14.20 -0.98 3.88
CA VAL A 249 -12.79 -1.34 3.84
C VAL A 249 -12.67 -2.70 3.14
N ILE A 250 -11.90 -2.74 2.06
CA ILE A 250 -11.73 -3.94 1.22
C ILE A 250 -10.29 -4.02 0.71
N THR A 251 -9.90 -5.17 0.15
CA THR A 251 -8.60 -5.33 -0.51
C THR A 251 -8.61 -4.73 -1.92
N THR A 252 -7.42 -4.52 -2.51
CA THR A 252 -7.30 -4.02 -3.90
C THR A 252 -7.94 -5.00 -4.89
N LYS A 253 -7.72 -6.30 -4.70
CA LYS A 253 -8.33 -7.36 -5.53
C LYS A 253 -9.87 -7.33 -5.45
N GLN A 254 -10.42 -7.20 -4.25
CA GLN A 254 -11.86 -7.07 -4.05
C GLN A 254 -12.44 -5.81 -4.72
N LEU A 255 -11.70 -4.69 -4.67
CA LEU A 255 -12.08 -3.46 -5.35
C LEU A 255 -12.27 -3.68 -6.86
N LEU A 256 -11.35 -4.42 -7.50
CA LEU A 256 -11.35 -4.67 -8.95
C LEU A 256 -12.36 -5.74 -9.38
N MET A 257 -12.77 -6.63 -8.48
CA MET A 257 -13.78 -7.67 -8.75
C MET A 257 -15.22 -7.17 -8.65
N LYS A 258 -15.43 -5.92 -8.26
CA LYS A 258 -16.77 -5.34 -8.19
C LYS A 258 -17.36 -5.20 -9.58
N LYS A 259 -18.61 -5.70 -9.74
CA LYS A 259 -19.42 -5.41 -10.93
C LYS A 259 -19.98 -3.99 -10.80
N TYR A 260 -19.82 -3.19 -11.80
CA TYR A 260 -20.26 -1.79 -11.89
C TYR A 260 -21.62 -1.70 -12.58
#